data_7242bd3ead8ac820f92fc5efbe8c362c
#
_entry.id   7242bd3ead8ac820f92fc5efbe8c362c
#
_cell.length_a   1.000
_cell.length_b   1.000
_cell.length_c   1.000
_cell.angle_alpha   90.00
_cell.angle_beta   90.00
_cell.angle_gamma   90.00
#
_symmetry.space_group_name_H-M   'P 1'
#
loop_
_entity.id
_entity.type
_entity.pdbx_description
1 polymer ?
#
loop_
_entity_poly.entity_id
_entity_poly.type
_entity_poly.pdbx_seq_one_letter_code
_entity_poly.pdbx_strand_id
1 'polypeptide(L)'
;MEDVESPKSKPSVRERADAIKQFRCKNLIAVLECPTDVKNIGTVIRNVNALGVEKVYVVDPRRSLPNDWQDLREQKSVSKTSVSAVKWTFVKRFDSTDECFDYLESKNFRSIVTSPHVKGKTSIFLHEGDFTVHHKLAVWFGSEAVGISDRAVERSDMCVCIPMFGMIESLNLGTSSGIVLYEVTKQRREYQSKYRWRDHRGTREVPLPTVMTPAS
;
A
#
# COMPACT_ATOMS: atom_id res chain seq x y z
N MET A 1 -25.79 -36.05 -27.63
CA MET A 1 -25.35 -34.72 -28.14
C MET A 1 -25.00 -33.96 -26.90
N GLU A 2 -23.73 -33.96 -26.56
CA GLU A 2 -23.23 -33.16 -25.41
C GLU A 2 -23.10 -31.71 -25.87
N ASP A 3 -23.81 -30.81 -25.19
CA ASP A 3 -23.65 -29.38 -25.39
C ASP A 3 -22.24 -28.94 -25.03
N VAL A 4 -21.43 -28.68 -26.03
CA VAL A 4 -20.12 -28.06 -25.84
C VAL A 4 -20.35 -26.62 -25.42
N GLU A 5 -20.26 -26.35 -24.09
CA GLU A 5 -20.25 -24.98 -23.58
C GLU A 5 -19.12 -24.19 -24.29
N SER A 6 -19.51 -23.16 -25.02
CA SER A 6 -18.56 -22.26 -25.64
C SER A 6 -17.68 -21.59 -24.56
N PRO A 7 -16.36 -21.46 -24.76
CA PRO A 7 -15.48 -20.89 -23.75
C PRO A 7 -15.91 -19.48 -23.38
N LYS A 8 -16.22 -19.27 -22.09
CA LYS A 8 -16.62 -17.96 -21.56
C LYS A 8 -15.55 -16.93 -21.94
N SER A 9 -15.92 -15.89 -22.65
CA SER A 9 -15.02 -14.81 -23.04
C SER A 9 -14.36 -14.20 -21.79
N LYS A 10 -13.05 -13.91 -21.87
CA LYS A 10 -12.34 -13.27 -20.75
C LYS A 10 -13.02 -11.94 -20.40
N PRO A 11 -13.30 -11.66 -19.11
CA PRO A 11 -13.97 -10.43 -18.71
C PRO A 11 -13.19 -9.20 -19.17
N SER A 12 -13.90 -8.17 -19.59
CA SER A 12 -13.29 -6.91 -19.99
C SER A 12 -12.52 -6.28 -18.81
N VAL A 13 -11.59 -5.39 -19.13
CA VAL A 13 -10.79 -4.67 -18.11
C VAL A 13 -11.71 -3.89 -17.15
N ARG A 14 -12.81 -3.34 -17.62
CA ARG A 14 -13.78 -2.60 -16.82
C ARG A 14 -14.52 -3.52 -15.84
N GLU A 15 -15.01 -4.65 -16.31
CA GLU A 15 -15.66 -5.65 -15.45
C GLU A 15 -14.72 -6.16 -14.36
N ARG A 16 -13.45 -6.42 -14.71
CA ARG A 16 -12.43 -6.79 -13.72
C ARG A 16 -12.17 -5.69 -12.70
N ALA A 17 -12.06 -4.43 -13.13
CA ALA A 17 -11.88 -3.29 -12.23
C ALA A 17 -13.06 -3.11 -11.28
N ASP A 18 -14.29 -3.28 -11.76
CA ASP A 18 -15.50 -3.18 -10.94
C ASP A 18 -15.59 -4.36 -9.95
N ALA A 19 -15.26 -5.58 -10.36
CA ALA A 19 -15.24 -6.74 -9.48
C ALA A 19 -14.27 -6.61 -8.31
N ILE A 20 -13.08 -6.04 -8.52
CA ILE A 20 -12.07 -5.88 -7.45
C ILE A 20 -12.32 -4.66 -6.56
N LYS A 21 -13.19 -3.74 -6.96
CA LYS A 21 -13.43 -2.46 -6.25
C LYS A 21 -13.91 -2.65 -4.81
N GLN A 22 -14.70 -3.69 -4.56
CA GLN A 22 -15.21 -4.04 -3.24
C GLN A 22 -14.11 -4.54 -2.27
N PHE A 23 -13.02 -5.09 -2.81
CA PHE A 23 -11.91 -5.63 -2.00
C PHE A 23 -10.84 -4.58 -1.65
N ARG A 24 -10.97 -3.35 -2.16
CA ARG A 24 -10.00 -2.29 -1.93
C ARG A 24 -10.13 -1.67 -0.55
N CYS A 25 -8.99 -1.53 0.12
CA CYS A 25 -8.86 -0.83 1.39
C CYS A 25 -8.66 0.68 1.15
N LYS A 26 -9.77 1.42 0.92
CA LYS A 26 -9.75 2.84 0.52
C LYS A 26 -9.15 3.80 1.56
N ASN A 27 -9.07 3.37 2.81
CA ASN A 27 -8.59 4.16 3.92
C ASN A 27 -7.17 3.76 4.34
N LEU A 28 -6.42 3.16 3.42
CA LEU A 28 -5.03 2.78 3.60
C LEU A 28 -4.18 3.38 2.49
N ILE A 29 -3.10 4.05 2.87
CA ILE A 29 -2.15 4.69 1.96
C ILE A 29 -0.76 4.14 2.26
N ALA A 30 0.00 3.79 1.22
CA ALA A 30 1.43 3.54 1.32
C ALA A 30 2.18 4.84 0.98
N VAL A 31 3.11 5.24 1.84
CA VAL A 31 3.95 6.42 1.62
C VAL A 31 5.40 5.98 1.47
N LEU A 32 6.05 6.42 0.40
CA LEU A 32 7.48 6.21 0.15
C LEU A 32 8.22 7.50 0.45
N GLU A 33 9.11 7.49 1.42
CA GLU A 33 9.93 8.65 1.75
C GLU A 33 11.28 8.58 1.04
N CYS A 34 11.51 9.51 0.10
CA CYS A 34 12.75 9.69 -0.63
C CYS A 34 13.28 8.40 -1.29
N PRO A 35 12.46 7.62 -1.99
CA PRO A 35 12.93 6.40 -2.64
C PRO A 35 14.00 6.73 -3.68
N THR A 36 15.05 5.91 -3.77
CA THR A 36 16.19 6.16 -4.66
C THR A 36 16.14 5.33 -5.95
N ASP A 37 15.48 4.18 -5.91
CA ASP A 37 15.36 3.29 -7.07
C ASP A 37 13.92 3.26 -7.61
N VAL A 38 13.76 3.73 -8.84
CA VAL A 38 12.47 3.73 -9.56
C VAL A 38 11.88 2.32 -9.71
N LYS A 39 12.72 1.27 -9.74
CA LYS A 39 12.26 -0.11 -9.81
C LYS A 39 11.57 -0.53 -8.50
N ASN A 40 12.08 -0.06 -7.36
CA ASN A 40 11.46 -0.30 -6.07
C ASN A 40 10.09 0.40 -5.98
N ILE A 41 9.98 1.63 -6.49
CA ILE A 41 8.68 2.33 -6.60
C ILE A 41 7.69 1.49 -7.40
N GLY A 42 8.11 0.96 -8.55
CA GLY A 42 7.28 0.07 -9.37
C GLY A 42 6.84 -1.19 -8.63
N THR A 43 7.75 -1.79 -7.86
CA THR A 43 7.45 -2.97 -7.04
C THR A 43 6.46 -2.66 -5.92
N VAL A 44 6.63 -1.52 -5.23
CA VAL A 44 5.65 -1.08 -4.21
C VAL A 44 4.29 -0.81 -4.82
N ILE A 45 4.22 -0.16 -5.98
CA ILE A 45 2.96 0.06 -6.70
C ILE A 45 2.28 -1.27 -7.03
N ARG A 46 3.05 -2.28 -7.44
CA ARG A 46 2.54 -3.64 -7.68
C ARG A 46 1.96 -4.26 -6.41
N ASN A 47 2.69 -4.19 -5.29
CA ASN A 47 2.24 -4.71 -3.99
C ASN A 47 0.96 -4.01 -3.53
N VAL A 48 0.93 -2.68 -3.60
CA VAL A 48 -0.23 -1.85 -3.27
C VAL A 48 -1.47 -2.25 -4.07
N ASN A 49 -1.31 -2.43 -5.37
CA ASN A 49 -2.41 -2.84 -6.24
C ASN A 49 -2.88 -4.27 -5.94
N ALA A 50 -1.94 -5.23 -5.83
CA ALA A 50 -2.23 -6.63 -5.56
C ALA A 50 -2.93 -6.83 -4.20
N LEU A 51 -2.52 -6.07 -3.19
CA LEU A 51 -3.06 -6.14 -1.85
C LEU A 51 -4.32 -5.26 -1.62
N GLY A 52 -4.79 -4.60 -2.68
CA GLY A 52 -6.01 -3.78 -2.63
C GLY A 52 -5.86 -2.45 -1.93
N VAL A 53 -4.66 -1.96 -1.67
CA VAL A 53 -4.38 -0.59 -1.25
C VAL A 53 -4.58 0.33 -2.45
N GLU A 54 -5.27 1.45 -2.29
CA GLU A 54 -5.68 2.27 -3.44
C GLU A 54 -4.63 3.29 -3.84
N LYS A 55 -3.87 3.82 -2.88
CA LYS A 55 -3.04 5.01 -3.07
C LYS A 55 -1.60 4.77 -2.65
N VAL A 56 -0.69 5.35 -3.43
CA VAL A 56 0.72 5.50 -3.09
C VAL A 56 1.05 6.98 -3.07
N TYR A 57 1.67 7.45 -1.99
CA TYR A 57 2.25 8.78 -1.92
C TYR A 57 3.77 8.66 -1.96
N VAL A 58 4.41 9.59 -2.63
CA VAL A 58 5.87 9.62 -2.74
C VAL A 58 6.37 10.99 -2.34
N VAL A 59 7.18 11.03 -1.31
CA VAL A 59 7.93 12.23 -0.93
C VAL A 59 9.20 12.25 -1.77
N ASP A 60 9.30 13.22 -2.67
CA ASP A 60 10.42 13.34 -3.63
C ASP A 60 10.94 14.79 -3.71
N PRO A 61 11.70 15.24 -2.70
CA PRO A 61 12.24 16.60 -2.64
C PRO A 61 13.22 16.91 -3.77
N ARG A 62 13.82 15.88 -4.37
CA ARG A 62 14.75 16.03 -5.49
C ARG A 62 14.06 16.14 -6.85
N ARG A 63 12.73 15.97 -6.87
CA ARG A 63 11.93 15.97 -8.09
C ARG A 63 12.45 15.01 -9.16
N SER A 64 12.90 13.85 -8.71
CA SER A 64 13.42 12.79 -9.58
C SER A 64 12.31 12.06 -10.37
N LEU A 65 11.07 12.20 -9.90
CA LEU A 65 9.89 11.64 -10.54
C LEU A 65 9.15 12.73 -11.35
N PRO A 66 8.47 12.37 -12.44
CA PRO A 66 7.61 13.27 -13.17
C PRO A 66 6.56 13.92 -12.27
N ASN A 67 6.26 15.21 -12.55
CA ASN A 67 5.21 15.93 -11.83
C ASN A 67 3.83 15.37 -12.14
N ASP A 68 3.61 14.93 -13.37
CA ASP A 68 2.35 14.40 -13.82
C ASP A 68 2.32 12.88 -13.59
N TRP A 69 1.25 12.45 -13.01
CA TRP A 69 0.90 11.03 -12.86
C TRP A 69 0.83 10.29 -14.20
N GLN A 70 0.41 10.96 -15.28
CA GLN A 70 0.37 10.38 -16.62
C GLN A 70 1.78 10.04 -17.11
N ASP A 71 2.74 10.95 -16.92
CA ASP A 71 4.14 10.74 -17.30
C ASP A 71 4.77 9.57 -16.53
N LEU A 72 4.41 9.43 -15.24
CA LEU A 72 4.88 8.29 -14.44
C LEU A 72 4.35 6.95 -14.98
N ARG A 73 3.11 6.92 -15.46
CA ARG A 73 2.52 5.72 -16.11
C ARG A 73 3.24 5.32 -17.39
N GLU A 74 3.79 6.29 -18.10
CA GLU A 74 4.47 6.10 -19.38
C GLU A 74 5.94 5.72 -19.19
N GLN A 75 6.52 5.94 -18.00
CA GLN A 75 7.86 5.49 -17.70
C GLN A 75 7.98 3.98 -17.83
N LYS A 76 8.78 3.51 -18.80
CA LYS A 76 8.99 2.09 -19.10
C LYS A 76 9.49 1.30 -17.89
N SER A 77 10.35 1.87 -17.07
CA SER A 77 10.88 1.23 -15.85
C SER A 77 9.79 0.97 -14.82
N VAL A 78 8.93 1.96 -14.52
CA VAL A 78 7.81 1.83 -13.58
C VAL A 78 6.76 0.89 -14.14
N SER A 79 6.38 1.06 -15.40
CA SER A 79 5.37 0.21 -16.05
C SER A 79 5.80 -1.26 -16.09
N LYS A 80 7.08 -1.54 -16.38
CA LYS A 80 7.63 -2.90 -16.41
C LYS A 80 7.65 -3.54 -15.02
N THR A 81 8.17 -2.85 -14.02
CA THR A 81 8.30 -3.39 -12.65
C THR A 81 6.97 -3.51 -11.93
N SER A 82 6.06 -2.56 -12.16
CA SER A 82 4.69 -2.62 -11.62
C SER A 82 3.76 -3.58 -12.36
N VAL A 83 4.22 -4.19 -13.47
CA VAL A 83 3.38 -5.04 -14.35
C VAL A 83 2.07 -4.30 -14.72
N SER A 84 2.21 -3.05 -15.14
CA SER A 84 1.10 -2.14 -15.47
C SER A 84 0.14 -1.79 -14.31
N ALA A 85 0.42 -2.21 -13.07
CA ALA A 85 -0.39 -1.84 -11.90
C ALA A 85 -0.46 -0.32 -11.69
N VAL A 86 0.56 0.41 -12.14
CA VAL A 86 0.61 1.86 -12.14
C VAL A 86 -0.60 2.51 -12.82
N LYS A 87 -1.18 1.85 -13.82
CA LYS A 87 -2.40 2.34 -14.52
C LYS A 87 -3.66 2.32 -13.65
N TRP A 88 -3.64 1.54 -12.57
CA TRP A 88 -4.78 1.27 -11.68
C TRP A 88 -4.57 1.75 -10.25
N THR A 89 -3.41 2.36 -9.99
CA THR A 89 -3.04 2.86 -8.66
C THR A 89 -2.91 4.38 -8.71
N PHE A 90 -3.53 5.08 -7.77
CA PHE A 90 -3.36 6.52 -7.66
C PHE A 90 -2.03 6.81 -6.97
N VAL A 91 -1.15 7.58 -7.63
CA VAL A 91 0.11 8.04 -7.04
C VAL A 91 0.09 9.56 -6.95
N LYS A 92 0.50 10.09 -5.81
CA LYS A 92 0.67 11.53 -5.58
C LYS A 92 2.07 11.81 -5.06
N ARG A 93 2.71 12.85 -5.60
CA ARG A 93 4.01 13.32 -5.15
C ARG A 93 3.86 14.47 -4.16
N PHE A 94 4.79 14.57 -3.23
CA PHE A 94 4.98 15.68 -2.31
C PHE A 94 6.44 16.13 -2.34
N ASP A 95 6.68 17.42 -2.15
CA ASP A 95 8.02 18.01 -2.19
C ASP A 95 8.75 17.90 -0.85
N SER A 96 8.04 17.56 0.24
CA SER A 96 8.66 17.33 1.55
C SER A 96 7.87 16.35 2.41
N THR A 97 8.55 15.79 3.43
CA THR A 97 7.95 14.95 4.46
C THR A 97 6.85 15.70 5.21
N ASP A 98 7.12 16.95 5.59
CA ASP A 98 6.13 17.78 6.31
C ASP A 98 4.88 18.06 5.49
N GLU A 99 5.03 18.42 4.21
CA GLU A 99 3.89 18.62 3.32
C GLU A 99 3.00 17.38 3.22
N CYS A 100 3.61 16.20 3.13
CA CYS A 100 2.87 14.95 3.06
C CYS A 100 2.14 14.67 4.39
N PHE A 101 2.78 14.88 5.55
CA PHE A 101 2.14 14.75 6.85
C PHE A 101 0.98 15.73 7.01
N ASP A 102 1.18 17.02 6.72
CA ASP A 102 0.14 18.06 6.81
C ASP A 102 -1.08 17.70 5.97
N TYR A 103 -0.84 17.19 4.76
CA TYR A 103 -1.90 16.72 3.90
C TYR A 103 -2.64 15.51 4.48
N LEU A 104 -1.91 14.51 5.01
CA LEU A 104 -2.51 13.32 5.62
C LEU A 104 -3.33 13.67 6.86
N GLU A 105 -2.79 14.51 7.74
CA GLU A 105 -3.45 14.98 8.94
C GLU A 105 -4.73 15.78 8.61
N SER A 106 -4.69 16.65 7.58
CA SER A 106 -5.87 17.39 7.10
C SER A 106 -7.00 16.48 6.60
N LYS A 107 -6.67 15.24 6.24
CA LYS A 107 -7.62 14.19 5.84
C LYS A 107 -7.93 13.19 6.96
N ASN A 108 -7.47 13.44 8.18
CA ASN A 108 -7.62 12.59 9.37
C ASN A 108 -6.98 11.20 9.21
N PHE A 109 -5.87 11.10 8.49
CA PHE A 109 -5.04 9.90 8.50
C PHE A 109 -4.10 9.90 9.70
N ARG A 110 -3.97 8.75 10.34
CA ARG A 110 -2.89 8.45 11.26
C ARG A 110 -1.73 7.85 10.48
N SER A 111 -0.53 8.07 10.97
CA SER A 111 0.70 7.65 10.28
C SER A 111 1.51 6.70 11.14
N ILE A 112 1.92 5.58 10.56
CA ILE A 112 2.91 4.68 11.13
C ILE A 112 4.10 4.62 10.20
N VAL A 113 5.30 4.57 10.77
CA VAL A 113 6.55 4.41 10.01
C VAL A 113 7.06 2.99 10.12
N THR A 114 7.82 2.53 9.14
CA THR A 114 8.49 1.24 9.16
C THR A 114 9.99 1.41 9.24
N SER A 115 10.64 0.64 10.11
CA SER A 115 12.10 0.62 10.27
C SER A 115 12.55 -0.78 10.68
N PRO A 116 13.73 -1.23 10.25
CA PRO A 116 14.33 -2.44 10.80
C PRO A 116 14.81 -2.25 12.25
N HIS A 117 14.97 -1.00 12.70
CA HIS A 117 15.46 -0.64 14.03
C HIS A 117 14.36 0.02 14.86
N VAL A 118 14.46 -0.14 16.17
CA VAL A 118 13.60 0.57 17.13
C VAL A 118 13.80 2.07 16.99
N LYS A 119 12.73 2.79 16.68
CA LYS A 119 12.73 4.25 16.53
C LYS A 119 11.48 4.87 17.16
N GLY A 120 11.62 6.12 17.60
CA GLY A 120 10.50 6.89 18.16
C GLY A 120 10.06 6.47 19.55
N LYS A 121 8.93 7.01 19.98
CA LYS A 121 8.39 6.82 21.35
C LYS A 121 7.75 5.44 21.53
N THR A 122 7.13 4.94 20.49
CA THR A 122 6.43 3.64 20.46
C THR A 122 6.95 2.83 19.30
N SER A 123 7.53 1.67 19.58
CA SER A 123 8.00 0.74 18.56
C SER A 123 7.48 -0.65 18.88
N ILE A 124 6.93 -1.32 17.87
CA ILE A 124 6.33 -2.65 18.00
C ILE A 124 6.79 -3.56 16.88
N PHE A 125 6.76 -4.87 17.10
CA PHE A 125 6.90 -5.81 16.00
C PHE A 125 5.62 -5.89 15.18
N LEU A 126 5.77 -6.13 13.88
CA LEU A 126 4.65 -6.16 12.94
C LEU A 126 3.52 -7.11 13.36
N HIS A 127 3.87 -8.27 13.92
CA HIS A 127 2.91 -9.30 14.35
C HIS A 127 2.20 -8.97 15.67
N GLU A 128 2.66 -7.96 16.41
CA GLU A 128 2.06 -7.51 17.68
C GLU A 128 1.11 -6.32 17.48
N GLY A 129 1.14 -5.71 16.29
CA GLY A 129 0.37 -4.50 16.01
C GLY A 129 -1.09 -4.77 15.73
N ASP A 130 -1.98 -3.90 16.24
CA ASP A 130 -3.37 -3.80 15.80
C ASP A 130 -3.53 -2.61 14.84
N PHE A 131 -3.64 -2.92 13.54
CA PHE A 131 -3.78 -1.92 12.48
C PHE A 131 -5.23 -1.60 12.14
N THR A 132 -6.16 -2.02 12.97
CA THR A 132 -7.61 -1.75 12.82
C THR A 132 -8.09 -0.58 13.67
N VAL A 133 -7.31 -0.15 14.67
CA VAL A 133 -7.65 0.92 15.62
C VAL A 133 -8.01 2.23 14.92
N HIS A 134 -7.30 2.58 13.84
CA HIS A 134 -7.54 3.80 13.11
C HIS A 134 -8.23 3.53 11.78
N HIS A 135 -9.37 4.18 11.56
CA HIS A 135 -10.12 4.04 10.31
C HIS A 135 -9.29 4.43 9.07
N LYS A 136 -8.49 5.51 9.17
CA LYS A 136 -7.61 5.99 8.10
C LYS A 136 -6.16 5.87 8.53
N LEU A 137 -5.38 5.13 7.77
CA LEU A 137 -3.99 4.79 8.10
C LEU A 137 -3.07 5.04 6.91
N ALA A 138 -1.94 5.70 7.16
CA ALA A 138 -0.82 5.83 6.25
C ALA A 138 0.37 5.02 6.77
N VAL A 139 0.93 4.17 5.93
CA VAL A 139 2.10 3.34 6.24
C VAL A 139 3.29 3.88 5.47
N TRP A 140 4.30 4.33 6.19
CA TRP A 140 5.47 4.97 5.62
C TRP A 140 6.64 3.99 5.52
N PHE A 141 7.32 4.04 4.39
CA PHE A 141 8.51 3.27 4.08
C PHE A 141 9.63 4.25 3.74
N GLY A 142 10.77 4.09 4.39
CA GLY A 142 11.96 4.90 4.15
C GLY A 142 12.72 4.53 2.88
N SER A 143 13.71 5.33 2.54
CA SER A 143 14.61 5.08 1.41
C SER A 143 15.51 3.87 1.64
N GLU A 144 16.02 3.31 0.55
CA GLU A 144 16.94 2.15 0.58
C GLU A 144 18.28 2.49 1.22
N ALA A 145 18.73 3.74 1.08
CA ALA A 145 20.05 4.17 1.53
C ALA A 145 20.07 4.63 3.00
N VAL A 146 19.04 5.36 3.43
CA VAL A 146 19.02 6.05 4.73
C VAL A 146 17.92 5.51 5.65
N GLY A 147 16.95 4.80 5.09
CA GLY A 147 15.75 4.37 5.81
C GLY A 147 14.75 5.51 5.99
N ILE A 148 13.93 5.42 7.02
CA ILE A 148 12.95 6.42 7.38
C ILE A 148 13.63 7.58 8.14
N SER A 149 13.27 8.84 7.84
CA SER A 149 13.85 10.02 8.48
C SER A 149 13.39 10.16 9.93
N ASP A 150 14.22 10.81 10.75
CA ASP A 150 13.84 11.12 12.13
C ASP A 150 12.64 12.06 12.17
N ARG A 151 12.49 12.94 11.17
CA ARG A 151 11.33 13.81 11.03
C ARG A 151 10.03 13.03 10.85
N ALA A 152 10.04 11.99 10.01
CA ALA A 152 8.88 11.12 9.84
C ALA A 152 8.57 10.32 11.12
N VAL A 153 9.62 9.87 11.84
CA VAL A 153 9.47 9.19 13.12
C VAL A 153 8.83 10.09 14.17
N GLU A 154 9.27 11.36 14.27
CA GLU A 154 8.71 12.34 15.23
C GLU A 154 7.22 12.61 15.01
N ARG A 155 6.80 12.67 13.75
CA ARG A 155 5.42 12.99 13.36
C ARG A 155 4.51 11.77 13.32
N SER A 156 5.05 10.57 13.38
CA SER A 156 4.27 9.33 13.34
C SER A 156 3.74 8.93 14.73
N ASP A 157 2.66 8.15 14.72
CA ASP A 157 2.06 7.62 15.95
C ASP A 157 2.88 6.44 16.51
N MET A 158 3.51 5.62 15.63
CA MET A 158 4.36 4.51 16.03
C MET A 158 5.33 4.09 14.93
N CYS A 159 6.36 3.36 15.33
CA CYS A 159 7.29 2.66 14.45
C CYS A 159 6.98 1.16 14.45
N VAL A 160 6.93 0.55 13.27
CA VAL A 160 6.68 -0.88 13.09
C VAL A 160 7.92 -1.56 12.54
N CYS A 161 8.36 -2.63 13.21
CA CYS A 161 9.54 -3.40 12.83
C CYS A 161 9.15 -4.78 12.32
N ILE A 162 9.76 -5.25 11.23
CA ILE A 162 9.76 -6.66 10.87
C ILE A 162 10.87 -7.33 11.65
N PRO A 163 10.61 -8.35 12.50
CA PRO A 163 11.68 -9.00 13.23
C PRO A 163 12.62 -9.76 12.28
N MET A 164 13.92 -9.54 12.46
CA MET A 164 14.99 -10.17 11.68
C MET A 164 15.72 -11.18 12.54
N PHE A 165 15.90 -12.39 12.03
CA PHE A 165 16.54 -13.50 12.75
C PHE A 165 17.82 -14.00 12.07
N GLY A 166 18.29 -13.31 11.03
CA GLY A 166 19.48 -13.66 10.27
C GLY A 166 20.59 -12.62 10.38
N MET A 167 21.62 -12.79 9.55
CA MET A 167 22.76 -11.86 9.46
C MET A 167 22.41 -10.52 8.79
N ILE A 168 21.28 -10.46 8.10
CA ILE A 168 20.86 -9.28 7.35
C ILE A 168 19.96 -8.41 8.25
N GLU A 169 20.26 -7.11 8.34
CA GLU A 169 19.56 -6.17 9.21
C GLU A 169 18.32 -5.55 8.57
N SER A 170 18.18 -5.62 7.24
CA SER A 170 17.05 -5.01 6.53
C SER A 170 16.64 -5.81 5.30
N LEU A 171 15.40 -5.61 4.85
CA LEU A 171 14.87 -6.15 3.60
C LEU A 171 14.80 -5.06 2.53
N ASN A 172 14.85 -5.47 1.27
CA ASN A 172 14.55 -4.58 0.15
C ASN A 172 13.19 -3.91 0.34
N LEU A 173 13.07 -2.64 -0.11
CA LEU A 173 11.85 -1.83 0.01
C LEU A 173 10.61 -2.51 -0.57
N GLY A 174 10.73 -3.15 -1.75
CA GLY A 174 9.64 -3.91 -2.35
C GLY A 174 9.21 -5.10 -1.49
N THR A 175 10.18 -5.81 -0.90
CA THR A 175 9.91 -6.97 -0.02
C THR A 175 9.26 -6.52 1.28
N SER A 176 9.85 -5.55 1.98
CA SER A 176 9.31 -5.04 3.24
C SER A 176 7.91 -4.45 3.08
N SER A 177 7.68 -3.70 2.00
CA SER A 177 6.34 -3.17 1.70
C SER A 177 5.30 -4.27 1.47
N GLY A 178 5.68 -5.35 0.80
CA GLY A 178 4.81 -6.51 0.60
C GLY A 178 4.40 -7.17 1.91
N ILE A 179 5.36 -7.43 2.80
CA ILE A 179 5.12 -8.06 4.11
C ILE A 179 4.24 -7.18 5.00
N VAL A 180 4.62 -5.91 5.16
CA VAL A 180 3.88 -4.97 6.03
C VAL A 180 2.47 -4.73 5.51
N LEU A 181 2.32 -4.43 4.23
CA LEU A 181 1.01 -4.16 3.64
C LEU A 181 0.13 -5.41 3.63
N TYR A 182 0.70 -6.61 3.48
CA TYR A 182 -0.07 -7.86 3.58
C TYR A 182 -0.68 -7.99 4.98
N GLU A 183 0.11 -7.85 6.05
CA GLU A 183 -0.39 -7.97 7.42
C GLU A 183 -1.43 -6.90 7.74
N VAL A 184 -1.14 -5.64 7.42
CA VAL A 184 -2.07 -4.52 7.62
C VAL A 184 -3.40 -4.75 6.88
N THR A 185 -3.34 -5.12 5.59
CA THR A 185 -4.57 -5.34 4.81
C THR A 185 -5.34 -6.57 5.25
N LYS A 186 -4.66 -7.63 5.68
CA LYS A 186 -5.27 -8.85 6.24
C LYS A 186 -6.12 -8.50 7.46
N GLN A 187 -5.51 -7.86 8.48
CA GLN A 187 -6.21 -7.47 9.70
C GLN A 187 -7.40 -6.55 9.40
N ARG A 188 -7.23 -5.56 8.53
CA ARG A 188 -8.29 -4.61 8.18
C ARG A 188 -9.45 -5.27 7.43
N ARG A 189 -9.20 -6.26 6.58
CA ARG A 189 -10.26 -7.04 5.91
C ARG A 189 -10.99 -7.95 6.89
N GLU A 190 -10.26 -8.65 7.76
CA GLU A 190 -10.86 -9.48 8.79
C GLU A 190 -11.76 -8.65 9.73
N TYR A 191 -11.30 -7.47 10.12
CA TYR A 191 -12.10 -6.53 10.90
C TYR A 191 -13.34 -6.08 10.13
N GLN A 192 -13.20 -5.65 8.89
CA GLN A 192 -14.32 -5.20 8.05
C GLN A 192 -15.35 -6.29 7.78
N SER A 193 -14.93 -7.56 7.72
CA SER A 193 -15.84 -8.70 7.56
C SER A 193 -16.65 -9.02 8.81
N LYS A 194 -16.07 -8.77 9.99
CA LYS A 194 -16.72 -9.05 11.30
C LYS A 194 -17.59 -7.90 11.78
N TYR A 195 -17.13 -6.67 11.54
CA TYR A 195 -17.78 -5.48 12.02
C TYR A 195 -18.33 -4.71 10.82
N ARG A 196 -19.65 -4.65 10.71
CA ARG A 196 -20.32 -3.81 9.71
C ARG A 196 -19.89 -2.36 9.94
N TRP A 197 -19.02 -1.85 9.10
CA TRP A 197 -18.77 -0.42 9.08
C TRP A 197 -20.08 0.28 8.72
N ARG A 198 -20.63 1.02 9.66
CA ARG A 198 -21.70 1.98 9.35
C ARG A 198 -21.08 3.11 8.53
N ASP A 199 -21.03 2.90 7.23
CA ASP A 199 -20.93 4.03 6.31
C ASP A 199 -22.26 4.79 6.43
N HIS A 200 -22.22 6.15 6.39
CA HIS A 200 -23.41 6.99 6.38
C HIS A 200 -24.38 6.67 5.21
N ARG A 201 -24.06 5.73 4.36
CA ARG A 201 -24.81 5.26 3.18
C ARG A 201 -25.25 3.80 3.23
N GLY A 202 -25.22 3.16 4.40
CA GLY A 202 -25.65 1.78 4.57
C GLY A 202 -24.52 0.77 4.81
N THR A 203 -24.87 -0.35 5.39
CA THR A 203 -23.94 -1.45 5.70
C THR A 203 -23.52 -2.16 4.42
N ARG A 204 -22.23 -2.05 4.07
CA ARG A 204 -21.63 -2.86 3.02
C ARG A 204 -20.84 -3.99 3.67
N GLU A 205 -21.25 -5.22 3.44
CA GLU A 205 -20.40 -6.37 3.73
C GLU A 205 -19.21 -6.34 2.76
N VAL A 206 -17.99 -6.36 3.30
CA VAL A 206 -16.80 -6.63 2.50
C VAL A 206 -16.57 -8.13 2.57
N PRO A 207 -16.85 -8.88 1.51
CA PRO A 207 -16.63 -10.31 1.53
C PRO A 207 -15.14 -10.59 1.70
N LEU A 208 -14.80 -11.57 2.56
CA LEU A 208 -13.47 -12.15 2.52
C LEU A 208 -13.27 -12.80 1.14
N PRO A 209 -12.11 -12.64 0.51
CA PRO A 209 -11.83 -13.35 -0.73
C PRO A 209 -11.89 -14.84 -0.43
N THR A 210 -12.90 -15.52 -0.92
CA THR A 210 -12.88 -16.98 -1.08
C THR A 210 -11.67 -17.31 -1.94
N VAL A 211 -10.95 -18.36 -1.61
CA VAL A 211 -9.79 -18.85 -2.34
C VAL A 211 -10.12 -18.78 -3.84
N MET A 212 -9.39 -17.93 -4.56
CA MET A 212 -9.55 -17.88 -6.01
C MET A 212 -9.04 -19.22 -6.55
N THR A 213 -9.95 -20.07 -6.97
CA THR A 213 -9.59 -21.20 -7.83
C THR A 213 -8.88 -20.63 -9.05
N PRO A 214 -7.67 -21.09 -9.38
CA PRO A 214 -7.01 -20.64 -10.59
C PRO A 214 -7.96 -20.90 -11.76
N ALA A 215 -8.17 -19.88 -12.59
CA ALA A 215 -8.88 -20.05 -13.83
C ALA A 215 -8.10 -21.09 -14.66
N SER A 216 -8.70 -22.25 -14.82
CA SER A 216 -8.26 -23.30 -15.73
C SER A 216 -8.13 -22.77 -17.16
#